data_e5f584c843f58653bb5af75077e0053a
#
_entry.id   e5f584c843f58653bb5af75077e0053a
#
_cell.length_a   1.000
_cell.length_b   1.000
_cell.length_c   1.000
_cell.angle_alpha   90.00
_cell.angle_beta   90.00
_cell.angle_gamma   90.00
#
_symmetry.space_group_name_H-M   'P 1'
#
loop_
_entity.id
_entity.type
_entity.pdbx_description
1 polymer ?
#
loop_
_entity_poly.entity_id
_entity_poly.type
_entity_poly.pdbx_seq_one_letter_code
_entity_poly.pdbx_strand_id
1 'polypeptide(L)'
;MAPELAWAKRQKPELIERKLDLYNYHTGERVKAVYWAKGHYVSETVNEINHILRDRRTDEAIDMDPKLLDLLYDIAQNVDAREPFYVVSAYRSPKTNARLRKRHKGVAKNSQHIYGKAADFYIPGRHLSSIRKAALSLRRGGVGYYPRSNFIHVDTGPVRSW
;
A
#
# COMPACT_ATOMS: atom_id res chain seq x y z
N MET A 1 1.39 45.67 21.56
CA MET A 1 2.10 44.79 20.59
C MET A 1 1.23 43.55 20.41
N ALA A 2 0.61 43.41 19.24
CA ALA A 2 -0.22 42.24 18.92
C ALA A 2 0.73 41.13 18.40
N PRO A 3 0.52 39.86 18.77
CA PRO A 3 1.31 38.77 18.22
C PRO A 3 0.94 38.57 16.74
N GLU A 4 1.94 38.66 15.87
CA GLU A 4 1.80 38.25 14.48
C GLU A 4 1.43 36.77 14.43
N LEU A 5 0.19 36.49 14.04
CA LEU A 5 -0.26 35.17 13.67
C LEU A 5 0.56 34.73 12.43
N ALA A 6 1.54 33.86 12.65
CA ALA A 6 2.25 33.18 11.59
C ALA A 6 1.22 32.42 10.74
N TRP A 7 0.88 32.96 9.58
CA TRP A 7 0.12 32.27 8.54
C TRP A 7 0.96 31.10 8.06
N ALA A 8 0.71 29.92 8.61
CA ALA A 8 1.18 28.68 8.02
C ALA A 8 0.71 28.67 6.56
N LYS A 9 1.65 28.86 5.63
CA LYS A 9 1.37 28.77 4.19
C LYS A 9 0.71 27.42 3.93
N ARG A 10 -0.63 27.38 3.83
CA ARG A 10 -1.32 26.24 3.27
C ARG A 10 -0.82 26.09 1.85
N GLN A 11 0.03 25.08 1.60
CA GLN A 11 0.39 24.74 0.24
C GLN A 11 -0.89 24.50 -0.53
N LYS A 12 -1.01 25.14 -1.70
CA LYS A 12 -2.15 24.91 -2.58
C LYS A 12 -2.24 23.41 -2.85
N PRO A 13 -3.42 22.77 -2.79
CA PRO A 13 -3.58 21.34 -3.05
C PRO A 13 -2.99 20.89 -4.38
N GLU A 14 -2.95 21.78 -5.36
CA GLU A 14 -2.39 21.58 -6.70
C GLU A 14 -0.86 21.38 -6.74
N LEU A 15 -0.16 21.76 -5.66
CA LEU A 15 1.30 21.65 -5.54
C LEU A 15 1.74 20.43 -4.74
N ILE A 16 0.81 19.64 -4.20
CA ILE A 16 1.13 18.45 -3.42
C ILE A 16 1.37 17.29 -4.39
N GLU A 17 2.61 16.82 -4.44
CA GLU A 17 2.96 15.56 -5.09
C GLU A 17 2.94 14.43 -4.08
N ARG A 18 2.36 13.28 -4.47
CA ARG A 18 2.42 12.05 -3.67
C ARG A 18 3.30 11.05 -4.40
N LYS A 19 4.28 10.55 -3.67
CA LYS A 19 5.29 9.63 -4.17
C LYS A 19 5.22 8.31 -3.42
N LEU A 20 5.37 7.22 -4.14
CA LEU A 20 5.57 5.89 -3.57
C LEU A 20 6.94 5.35 -3.98
N ASP A 21 7.50 4.55 -3.09
CA ASP A 21 8.74 3.80 -3.30
C ASP A 21 8.41 2.34 -2.95
N LEU A 22 8.26 1.50 -3.97
CA LEU A 22 7.84 0.12 -3.86
C LEU A 22 8.95 -0.80 -4.39
N TYR A 23 9.25 -1.84 -3.64
CA TYR A 23 10.18 -2.89 -4.02
C TYR A 23 9.44 -4.24 -3.94
N ASN A 24 9.37 -4.95 -5.06
CA ASN A 24 8.80 -6.29 -5.07
C ASN A 24 9.81 -7.28 -4.50
N TYR A 25 9.51 -7.82 -3.32
CA TYR A 25 10.40 -8.73 -2.59
C TYR A 25 10.80 -9.99 -3.39
N HIS A 26 9.93 -10.46 -4.28
CA HIS A 26 10.14 -11.69 -5.02
C HIS A 26 10.80 -11.51 -6.38
N THR A 27 10.55 -10.39 -7.06
CA THR A 27 11.09 -10.14 -8.42
C THR A 27 12.31 -9.24 -8.39
N GLY A 28 12.53 -8.49 -7.31
CA GLY A 28 13.60 -7.49 -7.19
C GLY A 28 13.33 -6.19 -7.95
N GLU A 29 12.16 -6.05 -8.56
CA GLU A 29 11.75 -4.84 -9.26
C GLU A 29 11.46 -3.71 -8.28
N ARG A 30 11.77 -2.47 -8.66
CA ARG A 30 11.51 -1.27 -7.86
C ARG A 30 10.90 -0.16 -8.69
N VAL A 31 9.90 0.52 -8.13
CA VAL A 31 9.34 1.76 -8.67
C VAL A 31 9.41 2.82 -7.58
N LYS A 32 10.04 3.96 -7.90
CA LYS A 32 10.08 5.14 -7.03
C LYS A 32 9.63 6.34 -7.84
N ALA A 33 8.36 6.70 -7.74
CA ALA A 33 7.79 7.68 -8.64
C ALA A 33 6.61 8.44 -8.02
N VAL A 34 6.32 9.62 -8.59
CA VAL A 34 5.17 10.45 -8.24
C VAL A 34 3.95 9.87 -8.94
N TYR A 35 2.98 9.37 -8.17
CA TYR A 35 1.74 8.79 -8.68
C TYR A 35 0.56 9.76 -8.66
N TRP A 36 0.68 10.87 -7.93
CA TRP A 36 -0.31 11.94 -7.86
C TRP A 36 0.39 13.28 -7.97
N ALA A 37 -0.06 14.12 -8.89
CA ALA A 37 0.43 15.48 -9.07
C ALA A 37 -0.64 16.36 -9.69
N LYS A 38 -0.62 17.66 -9.41
CA LYS A 38 -1.54 18.66 -10.00
C LYS A 38 -3.03 18.29 -9.87
N GLY A 39 -3.41 17.61 -8.76
CA GLY A 39 -4.80 17.27 -8.48
C GLY A 39 -5.31 15.98 -9.14
N HIS A 40 -4.45 15.18 -9.81
CA HIS A 40 -4.84 13.94 -10.47
C HIS A 40 -3.78 12.84 -10.36
N TYR A 41 -4.21 11.60 -10.61
CA TYR A 41 -3.29 10.46 -10.71
C TYR A 41 -2.49 10.54 -12.01
N VAL A 42 -1.18 10.25 -11.93
CA VAL A 42 -0.27 10.21 -13.09
C VAL A 42 -0.38 8.81 -13.70
N SER A 43 -1.12 8.70 -14.81
CA SER A 43 -1.49 7.41 -15.42
C SER A 43 -0.29 6.51 -15.73
N GLU A 44 0.80 7.07 -16.27
CA GLU A 44 2.02 6.29 -16.57
C GLU A 44 2.59 5.66 -15.31
N THR A 45 2.75 6.43 -14.24
CA THR A 45 3.25 5.95 -12.96
C THR A 45 2.31 4.92 -12.31
N VAL A 46 0.99 5.15 -12.38
CA VAL A 46 0.00 4.20 -11.87
C VAL A 46 0.11 2.86 -12.62
N ASN A 47 0.32 2.87 -13.93
CA ASN A 47 0.52 1.65 -14.72
C ASN A 47 1.81 0.91 -14.32
N GLU A 48 2.91 1.64 -14.08
CA GLU A 48 4.15 1.03 -13.56
C GLU A 48 3.93 0.39 -12.17
N ILE A 49 3.17 1.06 -11.30
CA ILE A 49 2.80 0.53 -9.98
C ILE A 49 1.92 -0.71 -10.14
N ASN A 50 0.93 -0.70 -11.01
CA ASN A 50 0.08 -1.87 -11.28
C ASN A 50 0.93 -3.05 -11.73
N HIS A 51 1.92 -2.82 -12.59
CA HIS A 51 2.83 -3.85 -13.06
C HIS A 51 3.68 -4.45 -11.94
N ILE A 52 4.28 -3.63 -11.07
CA ILE A 52 5.13 -4.13 -9.96
C ILE A 52 4.28 -4.88 -8.91
N LEU A 53 2.99 -4.54 -8.78
CA LEU A 53 2.05 -5.14 -7.84
C LEU A 53 1.30 -6.36 -8.41
N ARG A 54 1.65 -6.82 -9.62
CA ARG A 54 1.01 -7.96 -10.29
C ARG A 54 1.16 -9.29 -9.55
N ASP A 55 0.35 -10.26 -9.93
CA ASP A 55 0.51 -11.64 -9.47
C ASP A 55 1.77 -12.27 -10.08
N ARG A 56 2.84 -12.39 -9.31
CA ARG A 56 4.12 -12.95 -9.77
C ARG A 56 4.06 -14.41 -10.25
N ARG A 57 3.00 -15.12 -9.93
CA ARG A 57 2.84 -16.55 -10.29
C ARG A 57 2.19 -16.74 -11.65
N THR A 58 1.36 -15.80 -12.07
CA THR A 58 0.65 -15.81 -13.36
C THR A 58 1.11 -14.70 -14.27
N ASP A 59 1.90 -13.76 -13.75
CA ASP A 59 2.34 -12.53 -14.42
C ASP A 59 1.18 -11.60 -14.84
N GLU A 60 0.00 -11.83 -14.26
CA GLU A 60 -1.18 -11.02 -14.52
C GLU A 60 -1.15 -9.75 -13.68
N ALA A 61 -1.35 -8.61 -14.32
CA ALA A 61 -1.56 -7.31 -13.71
C ALA A 61 -3.01 -6.85 -13.89
N ILE A 62 -3.52 -6.07 -12.95
CA ILE A 62 -4.81 -5.38 -13.05
C ILE A 62 -4.65 -3.93 -12.59
N ASP A 63 -5.67 -3.13 -12.82
CA ASP A 63 -5.76 -1.81 -12.22
C ASP A 63 -5.99 -1.96 -10.71
N MET A 64 -4.98 -1.54 -9.93
CA MET A 64 -5.09 -1.50 -8.48
C MET A 64 -6.00 -0.36 -8.05
N ASP A 65 -6.73 -0.55 -6.95
CA ASP A 65 -7.55 0.52 -6.36
C ASP A 65 -6.66 1.73 -6.03
N PRO A 66 -6.89 2.91 -6.63
CA PRO A 66 -6.09 4.10 -6.33
C PRO A 66 -6.13 4.50 -4.83
N LYS A 67 -7.21 4.17 -4.13
CA LYS A 67 -7.32 4.39 -2.67
C LYS A 67 -6.29 3.57 -1.89
N LEU A 68 -5.85 2.42 -2.42
CA LEU A 68 -4.77 1.63 -1.83
C LEU A 68 -3.44 2.39 -1.92
N LEU A 69 -3.16 3.04 -3.05
CA LEU A 69 -1.95 3.85 -3.22
C LEU A 69 -1.95 5.03 -2.23
N ASP A 70 -3.08 5.71 -2.06
CA ASP A 70 -3.24 6.77 -1.09
C ASP A 70 -3.08 6.27 0.35
N LEU A 71 -3.60 5.07 0.66
CA LEU A 71 -3.45 4.44 1.97
C LEU A 71 -1.97 4.15 2.27
N LEU A 72 -1.24 3.58 1.31
CA LEU A 72 0.20 3.31 1.44
C LEU A 72 0.98 4.62 1.65
N TYR A 73 0.67 5.66 0.88
CA TYR A 73 1.29 6.97 1.03
C TYR A 73 1.10 7.53 2.44
N ASP A 74 -0.13 7.53 2.96
CA ASP A 74 -0.41 8.07 4.29
C ASP A 74 0.24 7.22 5.41
N ILE A 75 0.31 5.91 5.25
CA ILE A 75 1.09 5.05 6.17
C ILE A 75 2.56 5.46 6.16
N ALA A 76 3.17 5.63 4.97
CA ALA A 76 4.57 6.04 4.85
C ALA A 76 4.85 7.37 5.55
N GLN A 77 3.96 8.36 5.40
CA GLN A 77 4.07 9.64 6.09
C GLN A 77 3.98 9.47 7.62
N ASN A 78 3.02 8.69 8.09
CA ASN A 78 2.79 8.50 9.53
C ASN A 78 3.92 7.77 10.26
N VAL A 79 4.68 6.92 9.56
CA VAL A 79 5.83 6.22 10.13
C VAL A 79 7.17 6.85 9.76
N ASP A 80 7.19 8.00 9.06
CA ASP A 80 8.39 8.62 8.51
C ASP A 80 9.25 7.58 7.74
N ALA A 81 8.64 6.91 6.77
CA ALA A 81 9.30 5.87 5.99
C ALA A 81 10.42 6.48 5.12
N ARG A 82 11.64 5.95 5.25
CA ARG A 82 12.82 6.37 4.46
C ARG A 82 13.25 5.30 3.47
N GLU A 83 12.80 4.08 3.68
CA GLU A 83 13.06 2.93 2.83
C GLU A 83 11.80 2.55 2.06
N PRO A 84 11.91 1.82 0.94
CA PRO A 84 10.76 1.40 0.16
C PRO A 84 9.86 0.43 0.94
N PHE A 85 8.61 0.33 0.52
CA PHE A 85 7.76 -0.79 0.89
C PHE A 85 8.30 -2.06 0.25
N TYR A 86 8.69 -3.03 1.02
CA TYR A 86 9.02 -4.38 0.55
C TYR A 86 7.72 -5.16 0.41
N VAL A 87 7.18 -5.18 -0.80
CA VAL A 87 5.89 -5.81 -1.10
C VAL A 87 6.06 -7.31 -1.24
N VAL A 88 5.41 -8.05 -0.35
CA VAL A 88 5.41 -9.52 -0.32
C VAL A 88 4.30 -10.09 -1.20
N SER A 89 3.14 -9.44 -1.24
CA SER A 89 2.00 -9.80 -2.07
C SER A 89 1.10 -8.58 -2.29
N ALA A 90 0.57 -8.43 -3.50
CA ALA A 90 -0.46 -7.42 -3.78
C ALA A 90 -1.58 -8.04 -4.62
N TYR A 91 -1.67 -7.79 -5.93
CA TYR A 91 -2.66 -8.50 -6.72
C TYR A 91 -2.43 -10.01 -6.69
N ARG A 92 -3.52 -10.72 -6.62
CA ARG A 92 -3.54 -12.18 -6.60
C ARG A 92 -4.66 -12.66 -7.50
N SER A 93 -4.31 -13.33 -8.61
CA SER A 93 -5.30 -13.88 -9.52
C SER A 93 -6.22 -14.89 -8.81
N PRO A 94 -7.46 -15.09 -9.26
CA PRO A 94 -8.35 -16.10 -8.71
C PRO A 94 -7.72 -17.49 -8.68
N LYS A 95 -6.93 -17.84 -9.70
CA LYS A 95 -6.19 -19.11 -9.81
C LYS A 95 -5.15 -19.25 -8.70
N THR A 96 -4.37 -18.20 -8.46
CA THR A 96 -3.38 -18.18 -7.36
C THR A 96 -4.06 -18.23 -6.00
N ASN A 97 -5.14 -17.48 -5.81
CA ASN A 97 -5.88 -17.48 -4.55
C ASN A 97 -6.48 -18.87 -4.25
N ALA A 98 -7.07 -19.53 -5.25
CA ALA A 98 -7.60 -20.87 -5.11
C ALA A 98 -6.52 -21.89 -4.72
N ARG A 99 -5.32 -21.80 -5.33
CA ARG A 99 -4.18 -22.66 -4.99
C ARG A 99 -3.69 -22.42 -3.56
N LEU A 100 -3.60 -21.17 -3.12
CA LEU A 100 -3.19 -20.83 -1.76
C LEU A 100 -4.19 -21.34 -0.72
N ARG A 101 -5.49 -21.25 -1.00
CA ARG A 101 -6.55 -21.77 -0.10
C ARG A 101 -6.44 -23.28 0.14
N LYS A 102 -6.00 -24.02 -0.86
CA LYS A 102 -5.79 -25.49 -0.71
C LYS A 102 -4.64 -25.80 0.26
N ARG A 103 -3.68 -24.89 0.40
CA ARG A 103 -2.47 -25.08 1.22
C ARG A 103 -2.55 -24.40 2.60
N HIS A 104 -3.35 -23.34 2.70
CA HIS A 104 -3.41 -22.49 3.89
C HIS A 104 -4.87 -22.19 4.27
N LYS A 105 -5.31 -22.67 5.41
CA LYS A 105 -6.69 -22.49 5.91
C LYS A 105 -7.09 -21.03 6.16
N GLY A 106 -6.13 -20.13 6.38
CA GLY A 106 -6.37 -18.70 6.66
C GLY A 106 -6.61 -17.83 5.42
N VAL A 107 -6.54 -18.39 4.19
CA VAL A 107 -6.75 -17.61 2.96
C VAL A 107 -8.24 -17.52 2.63
N ALA A 108 -8.78 -16.29 2.65
CA ALA A 108 -10.18 -16.02 2.35
C ALA A 108 -10.53 -16.35 0.88
N LYS A 109 -11.77 -16.85 0.65
CA LYS A 109 -12.29 -17.08 -0.71
C LYS A 109 -12.39 -15.78 -1.50
N ASN A 110 -12.96 -14.76 -0.90
CA ASN A 110 -13.16 -13.44 -1.48
C ASN A 110 -12.11 -12.47 -0.90
N SER A 111 -10.84 -12.78 -1.12
CA SER A 111 -9.72 -11.97 -0.66
C SER A 111 -9.67 -10.62 -1.37
N GLN A 112 -9.40 -9.54 -0.65
CA GLN A 112 -9.22 -8.20 -1.25
C GLN A 112 -8.04 -8.14 -2.23
N HIS A 113 -7.09 -9.06 -2.13
CA HIS A 113 -6.01 -9.21 -3.12
C HIS A 113 -6.53 -9.53 -4.54
N ILE A 114 -7.64 -10.28 -4.67
CA ILE A 114 -8.23 -10.63 -5.97
C ILE A 114 -8.77 -9.40 -6.69
N TYR A 115 -9.20 -8.41 -5.93
CA TYR A 115 -9.82 -7.19 -6.44
C TYR A 115 -8.83 -6.02 -6.59
N GLY A 116 -7.52 -6.26 -6.45
CA GLY A 116 -6.52 -5.19 -6.49
C GLY A 116 -6.63 -4.18 -5.35
N LYS A 117 -7.20 -4.59 -4.22
CA LYS A 117 -7.50 -3.72 -3.07
C LYS A 117 -6.63 -3.97 -1.86
N ALA A 118 -5.62 -4.83 -1.94
CA ALA A 118 -4.81 -5.23 -0.80
C ALA A 118 -3.32 -5.30 -1.13
N ALA A 119 -2.50 -5.07 -0.10
CA ALA A 119 -1.07 -5.27 -0.13
C ALA A 119 -0.57 -5.85 1.19
N ASP A 120 0.33 -6.82 1.10
CA ASP A 120 1.12 -7.38 2.19
C ASP A 120 2.55 -6.86 2.07
N PHE A 121 3.07 -6.23 3.12
CA PHE A 121 4.39 -5.58 3.06
C PHE A 121 5.03 -5.40 4.43
N TYR A 122 6.30 -5.05 4.40
CA TYR A 122 7.02 -4.44 5.52
C TYR A 122 7.85 -3.25 5.01
N ILE A 123 8.34 -2.41 5.91
CA ILE A 123 9.24 -1.28 5.60
C ILE A 123 10.51 -1.47 6.42
N PRO A 124 11.69 -1.66 5.79
CA PRO A 124 12.96 -1.77 6.51
C PRO A 124 13.18 -0.56 7.43
N GLY A 125 13.75 -0.82 8.60
CA GLY A 125 13.97 0.24 9.59
C GLY A 125 12.73 0.75 10.32
N ARG A 126 11.56 0.16 10.09
CA ARG A 126 10.32 0.45 10.85
C ARG A 126 9.78 -0.82 11.49
N HIS A 127 9.41 -0.73 12.77
CA HIS A 127 8.77 -1.84 13.46
C HIS A 127 7.39 -2.14 12.89
N LEU A 128 7.06 -3.40 12.67
CA LEU A 128 5.75 -3.82 12.19
C LEU A 128 4.60 -3.30 13.07
N SER A 129 4.81 -3.24 14.39
CA SER A 129 3.83 -2.69 15.34
C SER A 129 3.56 -1.20 15.09
N SER A 130 4.58 -0.43 14.72
CA SER A 130 4.42 1.00 14.36
C SER A 130 3.64 1.18 13.07
N ILE A 131 3.94 0.36 12.05
CA ILE A 131 3.20 0.35 10.77
C ILE A 131 1.75 -0.04 11.02
N ARG A 132 1.50 -1.09 11.84
CA ARG A 132 0.14 -1.50 12.24
C ARG A 132 -0.62 -0.35 12.91
N LYS A 133 0.00 0.33 13.87
CA LYS A 133 -0.62 1.46 14.58
C LYS A 133 -1.01 2.58 13.61
N ALA A 134 -0.13 2.93 12.68
CA ALA A 134 -0.39 3.92 11.64
C ALA A 134 -1.57 3.49 10.74
N ALA A 135 -1.57 2.26 10.23
CA ALA A 135 -2.64 1.73 9.40
C ALA A 135 -4.00 1.72 10.12
N LEU A 136 -4.04 1.28 11.39
CA LEU A 136 -5.26 1.26 12.21
C LEU A 136 -5.81 2.66 12.45
N SER A 137 -4.94 3.65 12.70
CA SER A 137 -5.35 5.03 12.97
C SER A 137 -6.04 5.69 11.78
N LEU A 138 -5.70 5.29 10.57
CA LEU A 138 -6.30 5.82 9.34
C LEU A 138 -7.74 5.33 9.11
N ARG A 139 -8.14 4.19 9.66
CA ARG A 139 -9.51 3.62 9.57
C ARG A 139 -10.04 3.54 8.13
N ARG A 140 -9.20 3.11 7.17
CA ARG A 140 -9.56 3.07 5.74
C ARG A 140 -9.85 1.68 5.19
N GLY A 141 -9.74 0.65 6.02
CA GLY A 141 -9.98 -0.72 5.59
C GLY A 141 -9.48 -1.77 6.57
N GLY A 142 -9.20 -2.96 6.07
CA GLY A 142 -8.68 -4.07 6.86
C GLY A 142 -7.19 -3.90 7.18
N VAL A 143 -6.81 -4.33 8.39
CA VAL A 143 -5.41 -4.38 8.85
C VAL A 143 -5.15 -5.74 9.49
N GLY A 144 -4.30 -6.54 8.86
CA GLY A 144 -3.84 -7.84 9.37
C GLY A 144 -2.40 -7.75 9.88
N TYR A 145 -2.10 -8.42 10.99
CA TYR A 145 -0.79 -8.36 11.63
C TYR A 145 -0.13 -9.74 11.67
N TYR A 146 0.97 -9.92 10.95
CA TYR A 146 1.66 -11.19 10.78
C TYR A 146 3.14 -11.11 11.23
N PRO A 147 3.41 -10.95 12.54
CA PRO A 147 4.77 -10.72 13.04
C PRO A 147 5.70 -11.93 12.81
N ARG A 148 5.19 -13.16 12.82
CA ARG A 148 5.99 -14.37 12.55
C ARG A 148 6.45 -14.45 11.08
N SER A 149 5.68 -13.88 10.16
CA SER A 149 5.99 -13.83 8.72
C SER A 149 6.59 -12.50 8.30
N ASN A 150 6.79 -11.58 9.24
CA ASN A 150 7.37 -10.25 9.06
C ASN A 150 6.66 -9.40 8.01
N PHE A 151 5.33 -9.38 8.03
CA PHE A 151 4.56 -8.46 7.19
C PHE A 151 3.26 -7.99 7.85
N ILE A 152 2.73 -6.92 7.33
CA ILE A 152 1.40 -6.40 7.62
C ILE A 152 0.55 -6.44 6.35
N HIS A 153 -0.71 -6.81 6.51
CA HIS A 153 -1.73 -6.68 5.47
C HIS A 153 -2.49 -5.38 5.63
N VAL A 154 -2.71 -4.66 4.55
CA VAL A 154 -3.69 -3.56 4.49
C VAL A 154 -4.58 -3.71 3.27
N ASP A 155 -5.83 -3.29 3.39
CA ASP A 155 -6.77 -3.25 2.27
C ASP A 155 -7.76 -2.09 2.37
N THR A 156 -8.45 -1.81 1.26
CA THR A 156 -9.48 -0.76 1.15
C THR A 156 -10.91 -1.32 1.26
N GLY A 157 -11.06 -2.52 1.81
CA GLY A 157 -12.35 -3.11 2.13
C GLY A 157 -12.95 -2.56 3.43
N PRO A 158 -13.91 -3.26 4.05
CA PRO A 158 -14.48 -2.83 5.33
C PRO A 158 -13.42 -2.71 6.43
N VAL A 159 -13.59 -1.72 7.31
CA VAL A 159 -12.70 -1.50 8.46
C VAL A 159 -12.78 -2.67 9.41
N ARG A 160 -11.67 -3.38 9.60
CA ARG A 160 -11.52 -4.53 10.48
C ARG A 160 -10.03 -4.78 10.80
N SER A 161 -9.75 -5.60 11.79
CA SER A 161 -8.36 -5.97 12.15
C SER A 161 -8.28 -7.38 12.70
N TRP A 162 -7.14 -8.06 12.51
CA TRP A 162 -6.86 -9.40 13.03
C TRP A 162 -5.36 -9.61 13.25
#